data_8ba8cf11be9b7dfe7a14314bce38956f
#
_entry.id   8ba8cf11be9b7dfe7a14314bce38956f
#
_cell.length_a   1.000
_cell.length_b   1.000
_cell.length_c   1.000
_cell.angle_alpha   90.00
_cell.angle_beta   90.00
_cell.angle_gamma   90.00
#
_symmetry.space_group_name_H-M   'P 1'
#
loop_
_entity.id
_entity.type
_entity.pdbx_description
1 polymer ?
#
loop_
_entity_poly.entity_id
_entity_poly.type
_entity_poly.pdbx_seq_one_letter_code
_entity_poly.pdbx_strand_id
1 'polypeptide(L)'
;MNQVLFQVATIIFSGIIFLVVDPFEANAETEVNTEKGPRAGVFPSKESGIHVHGDLVISDSVNRRGALREKRSTPRHYFAMLPYGMVWYHGAPADIRDLPPGIHMHGRFLLPMEGEEKTIPLTEKLIKDHENHHYNHAILLEDDVSFYSRQGRSWKVIGFEQGGGPAPRLKLSVEPVGPEIGGGINKPALFDIDDSTRIWQKRQLVSREAIRPSQLVQVNLTWGPFDSLATTDVWLDEDSLEASREIQRNRHLKLIRSRFLPGWVDEVKNYDSGGGEVTVTFFGGMDSSLYSDIRKSQKVKICNAENTLRTWNYHQEHASHATIIEKKDIKNPPLGSSDLQVKLRVVRMVDGFRPGRIVRVKGPWTYVLLPWDEHINSEEAYQRSKKMILP
;
A
#
# COMPACT_ATOMS: atom_id res chain seq x y z
N MET A 1 29.84 29.07 -72.80
CA MET A 1 28.83 28.03 -72.69
C MET A 1 29.51 26.75 -72.19
N ASN A 2 29.62 26.54 -70.88
CA ASN A 2 30.15 25.32 -70.26
C ASN A 2 29.27 25.01 -69.07
N GLN A 3 28.48 23.95 -69.21
CA GLN A 3 27.72 23.34 -68.11
C GLN A 3 28.64 22.46 -67.28
N VAL A 4 28.74 22.77 -66.01
CA VAL A 4 29.42 21.91 -65.00
C VAL A 4 28.36 21.08 -64.34
N LEU A 5 28.40 19.77 -64.55
CA LEU A 5 27.56 18.77 -63.82
C LEU A 5 28.14 18.59 -62.39
N PHE A 6 27.33 18.88 -61.41
CA PHE A 6 27.59 18.43 -60.01
C PHE A 6 26.91 17.06 -59.80
N GLN A 7 27.73 16.03 -59.58
CA GLN A 7 27.27 14.75 -59.06
C GLN A 7 27.12 14.90 -57.54
N VAL A 8 25.89 14.73 -57.04
CA VAL A 8 25.64 14.62 -55.59
C VAL A 8 25.70 13.13 -55.24
N ALA A 9 26.70 12.75 -54.48
CA ALA A 9 26.79 11.42 -53.87
C ALA A 9 25.87 11.35 -52.65
N THR A 10 24.80 10.61 -52.78
CA THR A 10 23.90 10.28 -51.64
C THR A 10 24.52 9.18 -50.79
N ILE A 11 25.09 9.56 -49.67
CA ILE A 11 25.52 8.62 -48.63
C ILE A 11 24.26 8.19 -47.84
N ILE A 12 23.79 6.94 -48.08
CA ILE A 12 22.74 6.34 -47.24
C ILE A 12 23.39 5.86 -45.95
N PHE A 13 23.23 6.67 -44.89
CA PHE A 13 23.49 6.20 -43.51
C PHE A 13 22.29 5.34 -43.11
N SER A 14 22.48 4.01 -43.04
CA SER A 14 21.54 3.10 -42.37
C SER A 14 21.63 3.36 -40.86
N GLY A 15 20.90 4.36 -40.39
CA GLY A 15 20.66 4.56 -38.97
C GLY A 15 19.72 3.48 -38.47
N ILE A 16 20.22 2.52 -37.72
CA ILE A 16 19.40 1.65 -36.87
C ILE A 16 18.84 2.56 -35.79
N ILE A 17 17.57 2.98 -35.98
CA ILE A 17 16.80 3.63 -34.92
C ILE A 17 16.44 2.54 -33.93
N PHE A 18 17.18 2.45 -32.84
CA PHE A 18 16.71 1.76 -31.65
C PHE A 18 15.49 2.54 -31.12
N LEU A 19 14.30 2.09 -31.47
CA LEU A 19 13.10 2.45 -30.74
C LEU A 19 13.25 1.88 -29.33
N VAL A 20 13.62 2.73 -28.39
CA VAL A 20 13.42 2.46 -26.96
C VAL A 20 11.91 2.42 -26.78
N VAL A 21 11.32 1.22 -26.89
CA VAL A 21 9.92 1.00 -26.55
C VAL A 21 9.85 1.13 -25.03
N ASP A 22 9.19 2.17 -24.56
CA ASP A 22 8.90 2.37 -23.14
C ASP A 22 8.05 1.15 -22.68
N PRO A 23 8.51 0.32 -21.74
CA PRO A 23 7.79 -0.89 -21.33
C PRO A 23 6.47 -0.60 -20.62
N PHE A 24 6.17 0.66 -20.38
CA PHE A 24 4.97 1.15 -19.70
C PHE A 24 4.00 1.92 -20.61
N GLU A 25 3.82 1.52 -21.88
CA GLU A 25 2.60 1.96 -22.55
C GLU A 25 1.40 1.37 -21.82
N ALA A 26 0.81 2.20 -20.96
CA ALA A 26 -0.45 1.92 -20.32
C ALA A 26 -1.53 1.79 -21.40
N ASN A 27 -1.88 0.57 -21.75
CA ASN A 27 -3.17 0.30 -22.38
C ASN A 27 -4.26 0.53 -21.33
N ALA A 28 -4.55 1.79 -21.05
CA ALA A 28 -5.62 2.23 -20.17
C ALA A 28 -6.93 2.35 -20.97
N GLU A 29 -7.46 1.23 -21.43
CA GLU A 29 -8.88 1.09 -21.74
C GLU A 29 -9.46 -0.06 -20.92
N THR A 30 -9.40 0.10 -19.58
CA THR A 30 -10.32 -0.60 -18.70
C THR A 30 -11.46 0.37 -18.45
N GLU A 31 -12.69 -0.03 -18.77
CA GLU A 31 -13.88 0.74 -18.38
C GLU A 31 -13.77 1.07 -16.90
N VAL A 32 -13.52 2.36 -16.62
CA VAL A 32 -13.45 2.89 -15.25
C VAL A 32 -14.86 2.81 -14.70
N ASN A 33 -15.12 1.82 -13.86
CA ASN A 33 -16.34 1.79 -13.09
C ASN A 33 -16.27 2.98 -12.11
N THR A 34 -16.87 4.09 -12.54
CA THR A 34 -16.91 5.37 -11.82
C THR A 34 -17.89 5.28 -10.65
N GLU A 35 -17.70 4.34 -9.72
CA GLU A 35 -18.35 4.46 -8.43
C GLU A 35 -17.88 5.78 -7.78
N LYS A 36 -18.83 6.69 -7.63
CA LYS A 36 -18.62 7.99 -7.01
C LYS A 36 -18.11 7.79 -5.57
N GLY A 37 -16.96 8.29 -5.27
CA GLY A 37 -16.25 8.45 -4.02
C GLY A 37 -16.58 7.61 -2.79
N PRO A 38 -15.71 7.56 -1.77
CA PRO A 38 -15.93 6.73 -0.59
C PRO A 38 -17.08 7.24 0.27
N ARG A 39 -17.94 6.33 0.75
CA ARG A 39 -19.02 6.63 1.67
C ARG A 39 -18.79 5.97 3.02
N ALA A 40 -19.10 6.66 4.11
CA ALA A 40 -19.01 6.09 5.45
C ALA A 40 -19.95 4.88 5.60
N GLY A 41 -19.43 3.79 6.15
CA GLY A 41 -20.17 2.54 6.32
C GLY A 41 -20.32 1.69 5.06
N VAL A 42 -19.78 2.11 3.92
CA VAL A 42 -19.91 1.40 2.66
C VAL A 42 -18.54 1.00 2.14
N PHE A 43 -18.38 -0.27 1.80
CA PHE A 43 -17.21 -0.75 1.07
C PHE A 43 -17.47 -0.70 -0.44
N PRO A 44 -16.50 -0.29 -1.26
CA PRO A 44 -16.66 -0.27 -2.71
C PRO A 44 -16.66 -1.70 -3.30
N SER A 45 -17.10 -1.83 -4.54
CA SER A 45 -17.00 -3.10 -5.27
C SER A 45 -15.55 -3.51 -5.49
N LYS A 46 -15.30 -4.79 -5.79
CA LYS A 46 -13.94 -5.31 -6.02
C LYS A 46 -13.25 -4.67 -7.23
N GLU A 47 -14.03 -4.21 -8.17
CA GLU A 47 -13.57 -3.61 -9.42
C GLU A 47 -13.36 -2.10 -9.31
N SER A 48 -13.80 -1.48 -8.20
CA SER A 48 -13.73 -0.03 -8.00
C SER A 48 -12.29 0.48 -7.97
N GLY A 49 -12.10 1.67 -8.52
CA GLY A 49 -10.86 2.43 -8.47
C GLY A 49 -9.95 2.24 -9.68
N ILE A 50 -9.05 3.19 -9.82
CA ILE A 50 -8.00 3.21 -10.84
C ILE A 50 -6.70 2.66 -10.27
N HIS A 51 -5.88 2.05 -11.12
CA HIS A 51 -4.53 1.63 -10.76
C HIS A 51 -3.54 2.78 -11.05
N VAL A 52 -2.74 3.13 -10.06
CA VAL A 52 -1.63 4.09 -10.16
C VAL A 52 -0.40 3.44 -9.53
N HIS A 53 0.75 3.57 -10.16
CA HIS A 53 2.00 3.08 -9.61
C HIS A 53 3.05 4.20 -9.60
N GLY A 54 4.04 4.05 -8.76
CA GLY A 54 5.14 5.00 -8.64
C GLY A 54 5.80 4.97 -7.27
N ASP A 55 6.87 5.73 -7.12
CA ASP A 55 7.60 5.81 -5.86
C ASP A 55 6.82 6.59 -4.81
N LEU A 56 6.81 6.10 -3.59
CA LEU A 56 6.28 6.80 -2.43
C LEU A 56 7.23 7.95 -2.06
N VAL A 57 6.97 9.14 -2.61
CA VAL A 57 7.82 10.33 -2.43
C VAL A 57 7.44 11.19 -1.24
N ILE A 58 6.24 11.03 -0.71
CA ILE A 58 5.75 11.66 0.51
C ILE A 58 5.02 10.60 1.32
N SER A 59 5.32 10.51 2.62
CA SER A 59 4.62 9.65 3.58
C SER A 59 4.34 10.45 4.85
N ASP A 60 3.05 10.62 5.17
CA ASP A 60 2.54 11.14 6.44
C ASP A 60 1.82 9.98 7.14
N SER A 61 2.57 9.24 7.92
CA SER A 61 2.06 8.05 8.62
C SER A 61 1.00 8.38 9.68
N VAL A 62 1.00 9.60 10.22
CA VAL A 62 0.05 10.03 11.25
C VAL A 62 -1.34 10.22 10.67
N ASN A 63 -1.42 10.93 9.56
CA ASN A 63 -2.67 11.21 8.88
C ASN A 63 -2.99 10.15 7.81
N ARG A 64 -2.13 9.13 7.67
CA ARG A 64 -2.23 8.08 6.65
C ARG A 64 -2.38 8.67 5.24
N ARG A 65 -1.47 9.58 4.89
CA ARG A 65 -1.45 10.27 3.59
C ARG A 65 -0.10 10.10 2.94
N GLY A 66 -0.06 10.33 1.65
CA GLY A 66 1.18 10.29 0.90
C GLY A 66 1.05 10.83 -0.51
N ALA A 67 2.12 10.65 -1.27
CA ALA A 67 2.12 10.90 -2.70
C ALA A 67 2.96 9.85 -3.41
N LEU A 68 2.42 9.30 -4.49
CA LEU A 68 3.16 8.50 -5.45
C LEU A 68 3.60 9.39 -6.62
N ARG A 69 4.73 9.07 -7.20
CA ARG A 69 5.23 9.69 -8.42
C ARG A 69 5.81 8.63 -9.35
N GLU A 70 5.23 8.50 -10.52
CA GLU A 70 5.63 7.51 -11.51
C GLU A 70 7.05 7.76 -12.01
N LYS A 71 7.35 8.99 -12.45
CA LYS A 71 8.67 9.39 -12.93
C LYS A 71 9.04 10.76 -12.35
N ARG A 72 10.32 11.15 -12.41
CA ARG A 72 10.73 12.47 -11.91
C ARG A 72 10.03 13.63 -12.62
N SER A 73 9.70 13.45 -13.89
CA SER A 73 9.04 14.43 -14.75
C SER A 73 7.52 14.45 -14.58
N THR A 74 6.90 13.44 -13.96
CA THR A 74 5.45 13.37 -13.83
C THR A 74 4.94 14.08 -12.57
N PRO A 75 3.69 14.55 -12.58
CA PRO A 75 3.03 15.08 -11.39
C PRO A 75 2.96 14.04 -10.28
N ARG A 76 2.84 14.49 -9.03
CA ARG A 76 2.62 13.63 -7.88
C ARG A 76 1.15 13.28 -7.76
N HIS A 77 0.84 12.02 -7.52
CA HIS A 77 -0.49 11.55 -7.16
C HIS A 77 -0.64 11.57 -5.64
N TYR A 78 -1.24 12.63 -5.11
CA TYR A 78 -1.53 12.74 -3.68
C TYR A 78 -2.69 11.84 -3.32
N PHE A 79 -2.62 11.25 -2.12
CA PHE A 79 -3.68 10.40 -1.61
C PHE A 79 -3.85 10.51 -0.10
N ALA A 80 -5.05 10.18 0.36
CA ALA A 80 -5.33 9.81 1.74
C ALA A 80 -5.80 8.36 1.76
N MET A 81 -5.23 7.55 2.66
CA MET A 81 -5.71 6.18 2.88
C MET A 81 -7.12 6.21 3.43
N LEU A 82 -8.00 5.42 2.85
CA LEU A 82 -9.31 5.16 3.45
C LEU A 82 -9.16 4.44 4.79
N PRO A 83 -10.11 4.56 5.72
CA PRO A 83 -10.07 3.86 7.01
C PRO A 83 -9.85 2.35 6.86
N TYR A 84 -10.46 1.75 5.84
CA TYR A 84 -10.34 0.35 5.45
C TYR A 84 -9.29 0.12 4.34
N GLY A 85 -8.47 1.12 4.05
CA GLY A 85 -7.38 1.00 3.09
C GLY A 85 -6.30 0.05 3.58
N MET A 86 -5.88 -0.83 2.70
CA MET A 86 -4.95 -1.92 2.95
C MET A 86 -3.56 -1.54 2.46
N VAL A 87 -2.54 -1.96 3.18
CA VAL A 87 -1.13 -1.82 2.77
C VAL A 87 -0.49 -3.20 2.85
N TRP A 88 0.26 -3.56 1.81
CA TRP A 88 1.05 -4.78 1.75
C TRP A 88 2.51 -4.45 1.48
N TYR A 89 3.39 -5.04 2.26
CA TYR A 89 4.83 -4.85 2.16
C TYR A 89 5.54 -6.19 2.35
N HIS A 90 6.40 -6.57 1.41
CA HIS A 90 7.05 -7.88 1.34
C HIS A 90 6.06 -9.07 1.35
N GLY A 91 4.85 -8.88 0.83
CA GLY A 91 3.81 -9.91 0.81
C GLY A 91 3.08 -10.11 2.13
N ALA A 92 3.25 -9.23 3.11
CA ALA A 92 2.56 -9.25 4.40
C ALA A 92 1.75 -7.97 4.64
N PRO A 93 0.70 -8.02 5.48
CA PRO A 93 -0.01 -6.83 5.92
C PRO A 93 0.92 -5.80 6.57
N ALA A 94 0.70 -4.52 6.27
CA ALA A 94 1.52 -3.42 6.72
C ALA A 94 0.68 -2.18 7.06
N ASP A 95 1.35 -1.13 7.54
CA ASP A 95 0.81 0.22 7.62
C ASP A 95 1.71 1.17 6.82
N ILE A 96 1.19 2.33 6.40
CA ILE A 96 1.97 3.32 5.63
C ILE A 96 3.28 3.73 6.34
N ARG A 97 3.32 3.65 7.67
CA ARG A 97 4.52 3.90 8.47
C ARG A 97 5.64 2.87 8.31
N ASP A 98 5.31 1.68 7.80
CA ASP A 98 6.26 0.60 7.56
C ASP A 98 6.97 0.76 6.21
N LEU A 99 6.44 1.62 5.34
CA LEU A 99 6.95 1.82 3.99
C LEU A 99 8.12 2.81 3.98
N PRO A 100 9.29 2.42 3.47
CA PRO A 100 10.40 3.35 3.31
C PRO A 100 10.10 4.37 2.20
N PRO A 101 10.49 5.65 2.36
CA PRO A 101 10.40 6.63 1.29
C PRO A 101 11.21 6.18 0.06
N GLY A 102 10.68 6.44 -1.13
CA GLY A 102 11.31 6.08 -2.40
C GLY A 102 11.00 4.67 -2.90
N ILE A 103 10.33 3.82 -2.11
CA ILE A 103 9.90 2.51 -2.60
C ILE A 103 8.82 2.64 -3.68
N HIS A 104 8.95 1.85 -4.75
CA HIS A 104 7.91 1.75 -5.77
C HIS A 104 6.69 1.00 -5.24
N MET A 105 5.52 1.57 -5.48
CA MET A 105 4.24 1.04 -5.00
C MET A 105 3.24 0.94 -6.14
N HIS A 106 2.42 -0.09 -6.08
CA HIS A 106 1.20 -0.22 -6.87
C HIS A 106 0.01 0.16 -5.99
N GLY A 107 -0.77 1.13 -6.43
CA GLY A 107 -1.91 1.64 -5.68
C GLY A 107 -3.22 1.46 -6.42
N ARG A 108 -4.30 1.22 -5.68
CA ARG A 108 -5.67 1.30 -6.17
C ARG A 108 -6.37 2.46 -5.48
N PHE A 109 -6.92 3.37 -6.28
CA PHE A 109 -7.41 4.65 -5.82
C PHE A 109 -8.84 4.88 -6.27
N LEU A 110 -9.71 5.33 -5.35
CA LEU A 110 -11.01 5.87 -5.68
C LEU A 110 -10.86 7.37 -5.97
N LEU A 111 -11.48 7.83 -7.03
CA LEU A 111 -11.55 9.25 -7.33
C LEU A 111 -12.40 9.95 -6.27
N PRO A 112 -12.12 11.23 -5.94
CA PRO A 112 -12.99 12.02 -5.08
C PRO A 112 -14.37 12.19 -5.73
N MET A 113 -15.41 12.39 -4.89
CA MET A 113 -16.70 12.77 -5.40
C MET A 113 -16.63 14.15 -6.06
N GLU A 114 -17.50 14.39 -7.04
CA GLU A 114 -17.62 15.70 -7.67
C GLU A 114 -17.88 16.79 -6.60
N GLY A 115 -17.04 17.81 -6.59
CA GLY A 115 -17.05 18.87 -5.58
C GLY A 115 -16.21 18.58 -4.32
N GLU A 116 -15.67 17.37 -4.15
CA GLU A 116 -14.79 16.99 -3.04
C GLU A 116 -13.31 17.04 -3.36
N GLU A 117 -12.92 17.45 -4.55
CA GLU A 117 -11.52 17.47 -5.01
C GLU A 117 -10.61 18.31 -4.10
N LYS A 118 -11.20 19.22 -3.35
CA LYS A 118 -10.50 20.13 -2.42
C LYS A 118 -10.54 19.69 -0.96
N THR A 119 -11.22 18.57 -0.63
CA THR A 119 -11.53 18.23 0.77
C THR A 119 -10.47 17.37 1.46
N ILE A 120 -9.44 16.89 0.77
CA ILE A 120 -8.29 16.31 1.44
C ILE A 120 -7.50 17.47 2.05
N PRO A 121 -7.57 17.70 3.38
CA PRO A 121 -6.94 18.88 3.97
C PRO A 121 -5.43 18.77 3.84
N LEU A 122 -4.87 19.62 3.00
CA LEU A 122 -3.45 19.85 2.86
C LEU A 122 -3.06 21.08 3.67
N THR A 123 -1.79 21.21 3.99
CA THR A 123 -1.28 22.49 4.47
C THR A 123 -1.41 23.53 3.35
N GLU A 124 -1.67 24.79 3.68
CA GLU A 124 -1.80 25.89 2.71
C GLU A 124 -0.62 25.96 1.71
N LYS A 125 0.59 25.59 2.16
CA LYS A 125 1.77 25.54 1.32
C LYS A 125 1.68 24.47 0.23
N LEU A 126 1.10 23.31 0.56
CA LEU A 126 0.88 22.23 -0.40
C LEU A 126 -0.24 22.57 -1.39
N ILE A 127 -1.25 23.35 -0.99
CA ILE A 127 -2.35 23.78 -1.86
C ILE A 127 -1.82 24.69 -2.98
N LYS A 128 -0.93 25.64 -2.66
CA LYS A 128 -0.38 26.60 -3.65
C LYS A 128 0.51 25.94 -4.71
N ASP A 129 1.21 24.88 -4.34
CA ASP A 129 2.11 24.18 -5.26
C ASP A 129 1.37 23.16 -6.16
N HIS A 130 0.04 22.99 -5.99
CA HIS A 130 -0.67 21.80 -6.47
C HIS A 130 -2.00 22.04 -7.15
N GLU A 131 -2.22 23.19 -7.80
CA GLU A 131 -3.46 23.47 -8.55
C GLU A 131 -3.77 22.43 -9.65
N ASN A 132 -2.80 21.58 -10.00
CA ASN A 132 -2.91 20.57 -11.06
C ASN A 132 -2.80 19.11 -10.56
N HIS A 133 -2.86 18.86 -9.25
CA HIS A 133 -2.68 17.49 -8.73
C HIS A 133 -4.02 16.86 -8.35
N HIS A 134 -4.21 15.62 -8.81
CA HIS A 134 -5.38 14.82 -8.47
C HIS A 134 -5.23 14.26 -7.06
N TYR A 135 -6.25 14.44 -6.25
CA TYR A 135 -6.35 13.85 -4.92
C TYR A 135 -7.21 12.60 -5.00
N ASN A 136 -6.67 11.50 -4.54
CA ASN A 136 -7.32 10.22 -4.59
C ASN A 136 -7.42 9.61 -3.20
N HIS A 137 -8.39 8.74 -3.02
CA HIS A 137 -8.55 7.93 -1.81
C HIS A 137 -7.90 6.57 -2.04
N ALA A 138 -6.78 6.30 -1.40
CA ALA A 138 -6.09 5.01 -1.51
C ALA A 138 -6.86 3.92 -0.75
N ILE A 139 -7.17 2.84 -1.45
CA ILE A 139 -7.81 1.67 -0.88
C ILE A 139 -6.85 0.49 -0.75
N LEU A 140 -5.82 0.46 -1.59
CA LEU A 140 -4.79 -0.55 -1.59
C LEU A 140 -3.46 0.08 -1.99
N LEU A 141 -2.40 -0.26 -1.27
CA LEU A 141 -1.02 0.00 -1.63
C LEU A 141 -0.23 -1.30 -1.48
N GLU A 142 0.54 -1.66 -2.49
CA GLU A 142 1.36 -2.88 -2.52
C GLU A 142 2.75 -2.54 -3.06
N ASP A 143 3.82 -3.03 -2.42
CA ASP A 143 5.15 -3.01 -3.04
C ASP A 143 5.21 -4.00 -4.21
N ASP A 144 6.27 -3.96 -5.02
CA ASP A 144 6.37 -4.82 -6.21
C ASP A 144 6.27 -6.29 -5.85
N VAL A 145 6.96 -6.72 -4.79
CA VAL A 145 6.89 -8.12 -4.35
C VAL A 145 5.47 -8.53 -3.99
N SER A 146 4.75 -7.71 -3.23
CA SER A 146 3.36 -8.00 -2.86
C SER A 146 2.45 -8.04 -4.08
N PHE A 147 2.59 -7.07 -4.98
CA PHE A 147 1.78 -6.96 -6.19
C PHE A 147 2.00 -8.13 -7.14
N TYR A 148 3.25 -8.46 -7.46
CA TYR A 148 3.57 -9.52 -8.41
C TYR A 148 3.36 -10.91 -7.83
N SER A 149 3.80 -11.19 -6.60
CA SER A 149 3.66 -12.50 -5.96
C SER A 149 2.20 -12.90 -5.76
N ARG A 150 1.34 -11.96 -5.35
CA ARG A 150 -0.10 -12.20 -5.20
C ARG A 150 -0.77 -12.67 -6.49
N GLN A 151 -0.21 -12.30 -7.62
CA GLN A 151 -0.70 -12.66 -8.95
C GLN A 151 0.06 -13.85 -9.57
N GLY A 152 0.89 -14.54 -8.76
CA GLY A 152 1.66 -15.69 -9.22
C GLY A 152 2.81 -15.34 -10.18
N ARG A 153 3.33 -14.12 -10.08
CA ARG A 153 4.37 -13.59 -10.95
C ARG A 153 5.72 -13.58 -10.27
N SER A 154 6.76 -13.91 -11.02
CA SER A 154 8.17 -13.80 -10.63
C SER A 154 9.01 -13.35 -11.83
N TRP A 155 10.30 -13.15 -11.60
CA TRP A 155 11.24 -12.72 -12.62
C TRP A 155 12.30 -13.81 -12.83
N LYS A 156 12.54 -14.17 -14.09
CA LYS A 156 13.65 -15.05 -14.44
C LYS A 156 14.82 -14.20 -14.90
N VAL A 157 15.94 -14.38 -14.27
CA VAL A 157 17.19 -13.70 -14.62
C VAL A 157 17.69 -14.19 -15.98
N ILE A 158 17.92 -13.28 -16.91
CA ILE A 158 18.58 -13.55 -18.19
C ILE A 158 20.07 -13.35 -18.02
N GLY A 159 20.49 -12.25 -17.39
CA GLY A 159 21.90 -11.93 -17.17
C GLY A 159 22.08 -10.48 -16.76
N PHE A 160 23.31 -9.99 -16.98
CA PHE A 160 23.64 -8.59 -16.76
C PHE A 160 24.02 -7.94 -18.08
N GLU A 161 23.61 -6.69 -18.24
CA GLU A 161 23.94 -5.87 -19.40
C GLU A 161 24.57 -4.56 -18.93
N GLN A 162 25.54 -4.08 -19.69
CA GLN A 162 26.11 -2.76 -19.45
C GLN A 162 25.23 -1.71 -20.10
N GLY A 163 24.62 -0.84 -19.30
CA GLY A 163 23.83 0.26 -19.81
C GLY A 163 24.67 1.25 -20.60
N GLY A 164 24.07 1.82 -21.64
CA GLY A 164 24.70 2.89 -22.44
C GLY A 164 24.61 4.26 -21.74
N GLY A 165 25.35 5.24 -22.29
CA GLY A 165 25.27 6.63 -21.86
C GLY A 165 26.49 7.14 -21.10
N PRO A 166 26.47 8.42 -20.66
CA PRO A 166 27.63 9.08 -20.04
C PRO A 166 28.02 8.53 -18.66
N ALA A 167 27.09 7.82 -18.00
CA ALA A 167 27.32 7.09 -16.76
C ALA A 167 26.78 5.66 -16.90
N PRO A 168 27.55 4.73 -17.49
CA PRO A 168 27.11 3.40 -17.73
C PRO A 168 26.79 2.69 -16.40
N ARG A 169 25.60 2.08 -16.31
CA ARG A 169 25.11 1.37 -15.14
C ARG A 169 24.98 -0.10 -15.48
N LEU A 170 25.25 -0.94 -14.50
CA LEU A 170 24.95 -2.34 -14.63
C LEU A 170 23.43 -2.54 -14.53
N LYS A 171 22.89 -3.33 -15.44
CA LYS A 171 21.47 -3.65 -15.51
C LYS A 171 21.25 -5.13 -15.35
N LEU A 172 20.30 -5.49 -14.51
CA LEU A 172 19.79 -6.84 -14.39
C LEU A 172 18.73 -7.04 -15.48
N SER A 173 19.03 -7.92 -16.44
CA SER A 173 18.11 -8.31 -17.51
C SER A 173 17.22 -9.44 -17.01
N VAL A 174 15.91 -9.25 -17.07
CA VAL A 174 14.92 -10.21 -16.56
C VAL A 174 13.77 -10.40 -17.55
N GLU A 175 13.18 -11.59 -17.53
CA GLU A 175 11.90 -11.87 -18.18
C GLU A 175 10.83 -12.22 -17.14
N PRO A 176 9.57 -11.75 -17.35
CA PRO A 176 8.48 -12.08 -16.44
C PRO A 176 8.05 -13.54 -16.61
N VAL A 177 7.78 -14.22 -15.49
CA VAL A 177 7.29 -15.60 -15.43
C VAL A 177 5.95 -15.62 -14.70
N GLY A 178 4.94 -16.22 -15.34
CA GLY A 178 3.56 -16.26 -14.82
C GLY A 178 2.57 -15.54 -15.73
N PRO A 179 1.33 -15.32 -15.28
CA PRO A 179 0.27 -14.72 -16.10
C PRO A 179 0.54 -13.25 -16.40
N GLU A 180 -0.01 -12.73 -17.49
CA GLU A 180 -0.02 -11.28 -17.73
C GLU A 180 -0.84 -10.54 -16.68
N ILE A 181 -0.39 -9.35 -16.31
CA ILE A 181 -0.96 -8.58 -15.22
C ILE A 181 -1.30 -7.17 -15.71
N GLY A 182 -2.55 -6.75 -15.52
CA GLY A 182 -2.96 -5.37 -15.75
C GLY A 182 -2.20 -4.40 -14.84
N GLY A 183 -1.61 -3.34 -15.42
CA GLY A 183 -0.81 -2.38 -14.67
C GLY A 183 0.58 -2.88 -14.23
N GLY A 184 1.02 -4.04 -14.73
CA GLY A 184 2.34 -4.60 -14.44
C GLY A 184 3.24 -4.69 -15.68
N ILE A 185 4.52 -5.00 -15.43
CA ILE A 185 5.51 -5.23 -16.49
C ILE A 185 5.28 -6.62 -17.08
N ASN A 186 4.89 -6.68 -18.37
CA ASN A 186 4.57 -7.93 -19.05
C ASN A 186 5.58 -8.35 -20.11
N LYS A 187 6.63 -7.56 -20.31
CA LYS A 187 7.71 -7.80 -21.29
C LYS A 187 9.05 -7.96 -20.57
N PRO A 188 10.08 -8.53 -21.20
CA PRO A 188 11.44 -8.49 -20.68
C PRO A 188 11.83 -7.06 -20.30
N ALA A 189 12.51 -6.91 -19.16
CA ALA A 189 12.85 -5.63 -18.59
C ALA A 189 14.33 -5.58 -18.16
N LEU A 190 14.83 -4.35 -18.05
CA LEU A 190 16.17 -4.04 -17.57
C LEU A 190 16.03 -3.18 -16.32
N PHE A 191 16.50 -3.67 -15.18
CA PHE A 191 16.53 -2.96 -13.92
C PHE A 191 17.94 -2.51 -13.58
N ASP A 192 18.15 -1.24 -13.29
CA ASP A 192 19.44 -0.77 -12.78
C ASP A 192 19.76 -1.50 -11.46
N ILE A 193 21.01 -1.93 -11.31
CA ILE A 193 21.50 -2.56 -10.08
C ILE A 193 22.84 -1.93 -9.71
N ASP A 194 23.00 -1.58 -8.45
CA ASP A 194 24.21 -0.96 -7.92
C ASP A 194 24.55 -1.50 -6.51
N ASP A 195 25.55 -0.92 -5.89
CA ASP A 195 26.06 -1.38 -4.59
C ASP A 195 25.08 -1.08 -3.43
N SER A 196 24.03 -0.26 -3.66
CA SER A 196 22.97 -0.02 -2.69
C SER A 196 21.86 -1.08 -2.74
N THR A 197 21.80 -1.86 -3.81
CA THR A 197 20.84 -2.96 -3.96
C THR A 197 21.10 -4.05 -2.94
N ARG A 198 20.10 -4.36 -2.13
CA ARG A 198 20.17 -5.45 -1.15
C ARG A 198 19.79 -6.76 -1.82
N ILE A 199 20.68 -7.73 -1.78
CA ILE A 199 20.48 -9.05 -2.40
C ILE A 199 20.45 -10.09 -1.31
N TRP A 200 19.35 -10.83 -1.25
CA TRP A 200 19.06 -11.75 -0.16
C TRP A 200 19.11 -13.21 -0.64
N GLN A 201 19.91 -14.02 0.04
CA GLN A 201 19.99 -15.46 -0.17
C GLN A 201 20.19 -16.18 1.16
N LYS A 202 19.42 -17.24 1.41
CA LYS A 202 19.48 -18.02 2.67
C LYS A 202 19.39 -17.12 3.92
N ARG A 203 18.50 -16.12 3.86
CA ARG A 203 18.26 -15.13 4.92
C ARG A 203 19.45 -14.20 5.23
N GLN A 204 20.40 -14.10 4.32
CA GLN A 204 21.59 -13.27 4.48
C GLN A 204 21.75 -12.31 3.30
N LEU A 205 22.39 -11.18 3.54
CA LEU A 205 22.84 -10.30 2.47
C LEU A 205 24.03 -10.94 1.77
N VAL A 206 23.94 -10.99 0.45
CA VAL A 206 25.01 -11.50 -0.43
C VAL A 206 25.36 -10.47 -1.48
N SER A 207 26.50 -10.67 -2.13
CA SER A 207 26.92 -9.82 -3.22
C SER A 207 26.19 -10.16 -4.53
N ARG A 208 26.21 -9.23 -5.49
CA ARG A 208 25.54 -9.39 -6.79
C ARG A 208 26.01 -10.60 -7.60
N GLU A 209 27.22 -11.07 -7.33
CA GLU A 209 27.81 -12.27 -7.94
C GLU A 209 27.04 -13.56 -7.57
N ALA A 210 26.15 -13.50 -6.57
CA ALA A 210 25.26 -14.61 -6.24
C ALA A 210 24.09 -14.78 -7.23
N ILE A 211 23.76 -13.74 -7.99
CA ILE A 211 22.70 -13.80 -9.02
C ILE A 211 23.18 -14.64 -10.20
N ARG A 212 22.37 -15.59 -10.64
CA ARG A 212 22.69 -16.51 -11.73
C ARG A 212 21.66 -16.43 -12.85
N PRO A 213 22.05 -16.58 -14.12
CA PRO A 213 21.10 -16.76 -15.22
C PRO A 213 20.14 -17.93 -14.95
N SER A 214 18.92 -17.80 -15.45
CA SER A 214 17.80 -18.73 -15.27
C SER A 214 17.25 -18.86 -13.84
N GLN A 215 17.79 -18.15 -12.87
CA GLN A 215 17.26 -18.10 -11.50
C GLN A 215 15.94 -17.32 -11.47
N LEU A 216 14.97 -17.81 -10.70
CA LEU A 216 13.76 -17.07 -10.39
C LEU A 216 14.02 -16.16 -9.19
N VAL A 217 13.63 -14.91 -9.30
CA VAL A 217 13.81 -13.89 -8.26
C VAL A 217 12.55 -13.09 -8.05
N GLN A 218 12.42 -12.47 -6.88
CA GLN A 218 11.48 -11.39 -6.60
C GLN A 218 12.27 -10.11 -6.39
N VAL A 219 11.69 -8.98 -6.76
CA VAL A 219 12.36 -7.68 -6.66
C VAL A 219 11.44 -6.60 -6.12
N ASN A 220 12.00 -5.65 -5.40
CA ASN A 220 11.40 -4.34 -5.18
C ASN A 220 12.19 -3.30 -5.96
N LEU A 221 11.47 -2.31 -6.46
CA LEU A 221 11.98 -1.31 -7.38
C LEU A 221 11.91 0.11 -6.79
N THR A 222 12.52 1.03 -7.47
CA THR A 222 12.40 2.48 -7.33
C THR A 222 12.72 3.14 -8.67
N TRP A 223 12.21 4.34 -8.91
CA TRP A 223 12.61 5.12 -10.08
C TRP A 223 14.02 5.70 -9.89
N GLY A 224 14.92 5.22 -10.68
CA GLY A 224 16.29 5.71 -10.77
C GLY A 224 16.39 7.05 -11.52
N PRO A 225 17.61 7.58 -11.65
CA PRO A 225 17.89 8.68 -12.55
C PRO A 225 17.54 8.31 -14.01
N PHE A 226 17.19 9.33 -14.79
CA PHE A 226 16.83 9.16 -16.22
C PHE A 226 15.60 8.28 -16.48
N ASP A 227 14.65 8.26 -15.51
CA ASP A 227 13.41 7.52 -15.60
C ASP A 227 13.59 6.00 -15.86
N SER A 228 14.70 5.43 -15.36
CA SER A 228 14.95 4.00 -15.34
C SER A 228 14.45 3.37 -14.03
N LEU A 229 14.05 2.12 -14.06
CA LEU A 229 13.75 1.37 -12.85
C LEU A 229 15.03 0.76 -12.28
N ALA A 230 15.25 0.93 -10.98
CA ALA A 230 16.37 0.39 -10.24
C ALA A 230 15.87 -0.58 -9.15
N THR A 231 16.62 -1.64 -8.89
CA THR A 231 16.30 -2.59 -7.83
C THR A 231 16.74 -2.05 -6.46
N THR A 232 15.84 -2.06 -5.49
CA THR A 232 16.17 -1.81 -4.08
C THR A 232 16.49 -3.10 -3.35
N ASP A 233 15.72 -4.16 -3.64
CA ASP A 233 15.87 -5.48 -3.07
C ASP A 233 15.72 -6.56 -4.14
N VAL A 234 16.51 -7.63 -4.02
CA VAL A 234 16.42 -8.83 -4.84
C VAL A 234 16.42 -10.05 -3.91
N TRP A 235 15.37 -10.86 -3.95
CA TRP A 235 15.31 -12.13 -3.23
C TRP A 235 15.60 -13.28 -4.19
N LEU A 236 16.67 -14.00 -3.91
CA LEU A 236 17.15 -15.11 -4.73
C LEU A 236 16.51 -16.46 -4.37
N ASP A 237 15.82 -16.53 -3.25
CA ASP A 237 15.12 -17.72 -2.77
C ASP A 237 13.89 -17.35 -1.92
N GLU A 238 12.95 -18.29 -1.84
CA GLU A 238 11.71 -18.12 -1.08
C GLU A 238 11.96 -18.01 0.44
N ASP A 239 12.98 -18.70 0.98
CA ASP A 239 13.30 -18.64 2.40
C ASP A 239 13.66 -17.22 2.85
N SER A 240 14.39 -16.49 2.02
CA SER A 240 14.78 -15.11 2.28
C SER A 240 13.58 -14.15 2.19
N LEU A 241 12.71 -14.37 1.20
CA LEU A 241 11.49 -13.60 1.08
C LEU A 241 10.53 -13.87 2.25
N GLU A 242 10.35 -15.15 2.62
CA GLU A 242 9.50 -15.52 3.76
C GLU A 242 10.02 -14.94 5.08
N ALA A 243 11.34 -14.87 5.27
CA ALA A 243 11.90 -14.20 6.44
C ALA A 243 11.55 -12.70 6.49
N SER A 244 11.59 -12.01 5.35
CA SER A 244 11.19 -10.60 5.24
C SER A 244 9.70 -10.43 5.51
N ARG A 245 8.87 -11.32 4.96
CA ARG A 245 7.42 -11.40 5.18
C ARG A 245 7.07 -11.63 6.64
N GLU A 246 7.75 -12.55 7.31
CA GLU A 246 7.55 -12.85 8.72
C GLU A 246 7.89 -11.66 9.63
N ILE A 247 8.98 -10.95 9.36
CA ILE A 247 9.34 -9.74 10.10
C ILE A 247 8.23 -8.70 9.98
N GLN A 248 7.75 -8.44 8.76
CA GLN A 248 6.68 -7.47 8.52
C GLN A 248 5.36 -7.92 9.17
N ARG A 249 5.00 -9.18 9.03
CA ARG A 249 3.82 -9.77 9.67
C ARG A 249 3.84 -9.60 11.20
N ASN A 250 4.98 -9.84 11.83
CA ASN A 250 5.12 -9.69 13.27
C ASN A 250 4.97 -8.22 13.73
N ARG A 251 5.49 -7.26 12.96
CA ARG A 251 5.26 -5.83 13.19
C ARG A 251 3.76 -5.49 13.11
N HIS A 252 3.10 -5.95 12.06
CA HIS A 252 1.67 -5.74 11.87
C HIS A 252 0.83 -6.36 13.00
N LEU A 253 1.10 -7.60 13.39
CA LEU A 253 0.40 -8.27 14.49
C LEU A 253 0.56 -7.51 15.80
N LYS A 254 1.77 -7.04 16.11
CA LYS A 254 2.05 -6.21 17.28
C LYS A 254 1.22 -4.92 17.25
N LEU A 255 1.18 -4.24 16.11
CA LEU A 255 0.40 -3.01 15.93
C LEU A 255 -1.10 -3.24 16.15
N ILE A 256 -1.69 -4.23 15.46
CA ILE A 256 -3.14 -4.46 15.54
C ILE A 256 -3.55 -4.98 16.92
N ARG A 257 -2.72 -5.82 17.55
CA ARG A 257 -2.98 -6.27 18.93
C ARG A 257 -2.94 -5.12 19.94
N SER A 258 -2.17 -4.06 19.68
CA SER A 258 -2.14 -2.84 20.51
C SER A 258 -3.32 -1.90 20.24
N ARG A 259 -3.86 -1.91 19.01
CA ARG A 259 -4.90 -0.96 18.56
C ARG A 259 -6.27 -1.59 18.32
N PHE A 260 -6.38 -2.91 18.35
CA PHE A 260 -7.56 -3.72 18.08
C PHE A 260 -8.04 -3.69 16.63
N LEU A 261 -8.89 -4.67 16.28
CA LEU A 261 -9.42 -4.82 14.93
C LEU A 261 -10.43 -3.70 14.62
N PRO A 262 -10.18 -2.89 13.58
CA PRO A 262 -11.14 -1.89 13.16
C PRO A 262 -12.26 -2.48 12.30
N GLY A 263 -13.42 -1.85 12.33
CA GLY A 263 -14.56 -2.19 11.48
C GLY A 263 -15.61 -1.11 11.44
N TRP A 264 -16.51 -1.20 10.45
CA TRP A 264 -17.72 -0.38 10.40
C TRP A 264 -18.78 -0.91 11.34
N VAL A 265 -19.48 -0.02 12.02
CA VAL A 265 -20.77 -0.33 12.62
C VAL A 265 -21.82 -0.37 11.50
N ASP A 266 -22.41 -1.53 11.30
CA ASP A 266 -23.45 -1.74 10.29
C ASP A 266 -24.85 -1.41 10.86
N GLU A 267 -25.13 -1.91 12.07
CA GLU A 267 -26.42 -1.82 12.73
C GLU A 267 -26.27 -1.68 14.25
N VAL A 268 -27.20 -0.99 14.85
CA VAL A 268 -27.28 -0.77 16.30
C VAL A 268 -28.70 -0.98 16.79
N LYS A 269 -28.86 -1.71 17.91
CA LYS A 269 -30.13 -1.85 18.63
C LYS A 269 -29.92 -1.50 20.10
N ASN A 270 -30.60 -0.44 20.55
CA ASN A 270 -30.57 -0.02 21.94
C ASN A 270 -31.54 -0.83 22.79
N TYR A 271 -31.20 -1.05 24.04
CA TYR A 271 -32.08 -1.62 25.08
C TYR A 271 -32.43 -0.56 26.11
N ASP A 272 -33.60 -0.64 26.69
CA ASP A 272 -34.06 0.27 27.74
C ASP A 272 -33.16 0.25 28.99
N SER A 273 -32.43 -0.87 29.19
CA SER A 273 -31.45 -1.04 30.27
C SER A 273 -30.12 -0.30 30.06
N GLY A 274 -29.98 0.47 28.97
CA GLY A 274 -28.77 1.24 28.65
C GLY A 274 -27.69 0.44 27.91
N GLY A 275 -27.86 -0.89 27.72
CA GLY A 275 -27.05 -1.73 26.85
C GLY A 275 -27.63 -1.84 25.44
N GLY A 276 -27.10 -2.76 24.62
CA GLY A 276 -27.62 -2.96 23.26
C GLY A 276 -26.89 -4.01 22.46
N GLU A 277 -27.18 -4.04 21.18
CA GLU A 277 -26.45 -4.84 20.18
C GLU A 277 -25.81 -3.94 19.14
N VAL A 278 -24.58 -4.29 18.74
CA VAL A 278 -23.82 -3.60 17.71
C VAL A 278 -23.32 -4.64 16.72
N THR A 279 -23.69 -4.48 15.45
CA THR A 279 -23.20 -5.33 14.36
C THR A 279 -22.00 -4.63 13.71
N VAL A 280 -20.89 -5.35 13.54
CA VAL A 280 -19.63 -4.81 13.02
C VAL A 280 -19.10 -5.70 11.93
N THR A 281 -18.85 -5.11 10.74
CA THR A 281 -18.05 -5.73 9.68
C THR A 281 -16.62 -5.24 9.79
N PHE A 282 -15.66 -6.16 9.99
CA PHE A 282 -14.25 -5.80 10.13
C PHE A 282 -13.64 -5.36 8.81
N PHE A 283 -12.63 -4.48 8.90
CA PHE A 283 -11.83 -4.07 7.76
C PHE A 283 -10.91 -5.21 7.31
N GLY A 284 -10.65 -5.30 6.02
CA GLY A 284 -9.73 -6.24 5.40
C GLY A 284 -8.26 -5.84 5.57
N GLY A 285 -7.37 -6.61 4.93
CA GLY A 285 -5.94 -6.31 4.89
C GLY A 285 -5.20 -6.53 6.20
N MET A 286 -5.82 -7.19 7.19
CA MET A 286 -5.16 -7.61 8.42
C MET A 286 -4.71 -9.09 8.30
N ASP A 287 -3.78 -9.50 9.16
CA ASP A 287 -3.39 -10.90 9.23
C ASP A 287 -4.58 -11.80 9.55
N SER A 288 -4.73 -12.90 8.81
CA SER A 288 -5.89 -13.79 8.93
C SER A 288 -6.05 -14.43 10.31
N SER A 289 -4.95 -14.61 11.05
CA SER A 289 -4.99 -15.16 12.41
C SER A 289 -5.79 -14.29 13.38
N LEU A 290 -5.81 -12.96 13.15
CA LEU A 290 -6.57 -12.04 13.99
C LEU A 290 -8.10 -12.24 13.87
N TYR A 291 -8.57 -12.60 12.68
CA TYR A 291 -10.00 -12.88 12.45
C TYR A 291 -10.39 -14.29 12.93
N SER A 292 -9.50 -15.27 12.73
CA SER A 292 -9.74 -16.66 13.16
C SER A 292 -9.82 -16.79 14.68
N ASP A 293 -9.14 -15.92 15.41
CA ASP A 293 -9.19 -15.86 16.87
C ASP A 293 -10.54 -15.36 17.44
N ILE A 294 -11.38 -14.72 16.61
CA ILE A 294 -12.69 -14.20 17.02
C ILE A 294 -13.71 -15.33 17.06
N ARG A 295 -14.34 -15.58 18.21
CA ARG A 295 -15.25 -16.71 18.43
C ARG A 295 -16.59 -16.26 19.05
N LYS A 296 -17.67 -16.99 18.73
CA LYS A 296 -18.98 -16.81 19.38
C LYS A 296 -18.86 -17.05 20.89
N SER A 297 -19.66 -16.36 21.68
CA SER A 297 -19.71 -16.36 23.14
C SER A 297 -18.45 -15.79 23.83
N GLN A 298 -17.53 -15.24 23.07
CA GLN A 298 -16.32 -14.64 23.60
C GLN A 298 -16.61 -13.27 24.21
N LYS A 299 -16.03 -13.03 25.41
CA LYS A 299 -16.00 -11.68 26.03
C LYS A 299 -14.93 -10.85 25.38
N VAL A 300 -15.29 -9.65 24.93
CA VAL A 300 -14.43 -8.71 24.22
C VAL A 300 -14.61 -7.30 24.78
N LYS A 301 -13.80 -6.38 24.32
CA LYS A 301 -14.03 -4.93 24.46
C LYS A 301 -14.25 -4.33 23.09
N ILE A 302 -15.19 -3.40 23.00
CA ILE A 302 -15.40 -2.55 21.83
C ILE A 302 -15.24 -1.10 22.23
N CYS A 303 -14.59 -0.30 21.39
CA CYS A 303 -14.42 1.13 21.61
C CYS A 303 -14.59 1.91 20.30
N ASN A 304 -14.87 3.20 20.41
CA ASN A 304 -14.84 4.06 19.23
C ASN A 304 -13.40 4.24 18.73
N ALA A 305 -13.21 4.54 17.43
CA ALA A 305 -11.89 4.61 16.82
C ALA A 305 -11.02 5.76 17.33
N GLU A 306 -11.65 6.86 17.74
CA GLU A 306 -10.93 8.08 18.14
C GLU A 306 -10.04 7.87 19.38
N ASN A 307 -10.49 7.04 20.32
CA ASN A 307 -9.76 6.82 21.56
C ASN A 307 -8.60 5.83 21.48
N THR A 308 -8.62 4.94 20.49
CA THR A 308 -7.50 4.02 20.26
C THR A 308 -6.31 4.69 19.58
N LEU A 309 -6.50 5.87 19.01
CA LEU A 309 -5.42 6.66 18.42
C LEU A 309 -4.71 7.55 19.45
N ARG A 310 -5.39 7.91 20.53
CA ARG A 310 -4.89 8.90 21.50
C ARG A 310 -4.31 8.31 22.75
N THR A 311 -4.84 7.21 23.28
CA THR A 311 -4.42 6.68 24.58
C THR A 311 -4.60 5.17 24.71
N TRP A 312 -3.79 4.57 25.49
CA TRP A 312 -3.85 3.21 26.01
C TRP A 312 -4.89 3.07 27.14
N ASN A 313 -5.32 4.20 27.73
CA ASN A 313 -6.32 4.21 28.76
C ASN A 313 -7.70 4.31 28.12
N TYR A 314 -8.45 3.22 28.23
CA TYR A 314 -9.87 3.24 27.94
C TYR A 314 -10.55 4.11 28.97
N HIS A 315 -10.87 5.33 28.59
CA HIS A 315 -11.92 6.02 29.31
C HIS A 315 -13.21 5.24 29.13
N GLN A 316 -13.86 4.91 30.24
CA GLN A 316 -15.11 4.16 30.24
C GLN A 316 -16.19 4.78 29.36
N GLU A 317 -16.09 6.07 29.08
CA GLU A 317 -16.98 6.85 28.23
C GLU A 317 -16.94 6.45 26.75
N HIS A 318 -15.87 5.82 26.30
CA HIS A 318 -15.61 5.53 24.89
C HIS A 318 -15.49 4.05 24.56
N ALA A 319 -15.66 3.20 25.55
CA ALA A 319 -15.54 1.78 25.41
C ALA A 319 -16.60 1.03 26.23
N SER A 320 -16.92 -0.18 25.79
CA SER A 320 -17.84 -1.09 26.48
C SER A 320 -17.30 -2.51 26.51
N HIS A 321 -17.59 -3.23 27.57
CA HIS A 321 -17.50 -4.68 27.55
C HIS A 321 -18.60 -5.25 26.67
N ALA A 322 -18.28 -6.28 25.93
CA ALA A 322 -19.22 -6.94 25.04
C ALA A 322 -19.04 -8.46 25.03
N THR A 323 -20.08 -9.13 24.55
CA THR A 323 -20.02 -10.57 24.23
C THR A 323 -20.39 -10.75 22.78
N ILE A 324 -19.61 -11.50 22.03
CA ILE A 324 -19.93 -11.87 20.66
C ILE A 324 -21.08 -12.85 20.67
N ILE A 325 -22.27 -12.44 20.24
CA ILE A 325 -23.47 -13.28 20.21
C ILE A 325 -23.67 -13.99 18.87
N GLU A 326 -23.12 -13.42 17.80
CA GLU A 326 -23.16 -13.98 16.46
C GLU A 326 -21.84 -13.72 15.72
N LYS A 327 -21.41 -14.69 14.93
CA LYS A 327 -20.30 -14.58 13.97
C LYS A 327 -20.82 -15.05 12.62
N LYS A 328 -20.61 -14.23 11.58
CA LYS A 328 -21.05 -14.51 10.22
C LYS A 328 -19.89 -14.32 9.26
N ASP A 329 -19.66 -15.32 8.42
CA ASP A 329 -18.70 -15.22 7.33
C ASP A 329 -19.36 -14.57 6.11
N ILE A 330 -18.70 -13.57 5.53
CA ILE A 330 -19.15 -12.85 4.33
C ILE A 330 -18.54 -13.53 3.12
N LYS A 331 -19.39 -14.12 2.29
CA LYS A 331 -18.96 -14.71 1.01
C LYS A 331 -18.64 -13.57 0.03
N ASN A 332 -17.48 -13.64 -0.64
CA ASN A 332 -17.04 -12.65 -1.61
C ASN A 332 -17.06 -11.22 -1.05
N PRO A 333 -16.30 -10.93 0.02
CA PRO A 333 -16.31 -9.62 0.66
C PRO A 333 -15.94 -8.52 -0.34
N PRO A 334 -16.55 -7.33 -0.25
CA PRO A 334 -16.17 -6.18 -1.06
C PRO A 334 -14.74 -5.71 -0.75
N LEU A 335 -14.20 -4.85 -1.59
CA LEU A 335 -12.82 -4.36 -1.45
C LEU A 335 -12.67 -3.57 -0.14
N GLY A 336 -11.65 -3.90 0.64
CA GLY A 336 -11.39 -3.29 1.96
C GLY A 336 -12.18 -3.89 3.11
N SER A 337 -13.12 -4.80 2.85
CA SER A 337 -13.82 -5.59 3.88
C SER A 337 -13.06 -6.88 4.17
N SER A 338 -13.10 -7.33 5.42
CA SER A 338 -12.77 -8.72 5.74
C SER A 338 -13.95 -9.63 5.39
N ASP A 339 -13.73 -10.93 5.49
CA ASP A 339 -14.79 -11.95 5.38
C ASP A 339 -15.63 -12.11 6.66
N LEU A 340 -15.41 -11.27 7.68
CA LEU A 340 -15.97 -11.44 9.00
C LEU A 340 -16.87 -10.29 9.46
N GLN A 341 -18.12 -10.62 9.79
CA GLN A 341 -19.05 -9.78 10.52
C GLN A 341 -19.38 -10.39 11.88
N VAL A 342 -19.48 -9.56 12.91
CA VAL A 342 -19.87 -10.00 14.25
C VAL A 342 -21.01 -9.15 14.80
N LYS A 343 -21.89 -9.78 15.58
CA LYS A 343 -22.89 -9.09 16.39
C LYS A 343 -22.47 -9.16 17.86
N LEU A 344 -22.37 -8.03 18.49
CA LEU A 344 -21.87 -7.84 19.84
C LEU A 344 -23.02 -7.40 20.75
N ARG A 345 -23.23 -8.09 21.87
CA ARG A 345 -24.07 -7.58 22.96
C ARG A 345 -23.18 -6.73 23.87
N VAL A 346 -23.44 -5.44 23.93
CA VAL A 346 -22.67 -4.47 24.70
C VAL A 346 -23.38 -4.19 26.04
N VAL A 347 -22.57 -4.07 27.09
CA VAL A 347 -23.09 -3.77 28.44
C VAL A 347 -23.62 -2.33 28.51
N ARG A 348 -23.00 -1.43 27.78
CA ARG A 348 -23.35 -0.02 27.73
C ARG A 348 -23.19 0.50 26.30
N MET A 349 -24.20 1.22 25.84
CA MET A 349 -24.10 1.96 24.58
C MET A 349 -23.20 3.19 24.75
N VAL A 350 -22.40 3.45 23.77
CA VAL A 350 -21.46 4.58 23.68
C VAL A 350 -21.83 5.42 22.47
N ASP A 351 -21.71 6.73 22.57
CA ASP A 351 -22.13 7.67 21.52
C ASP A 351 -21.52 7.40 20.15
N GLY A 352 -20.28 6.88 20.10
CA GLY A 352 -19.62 6.46 18.85
C GLY A 352 -20.15 5.18 18.22
N PHE A 353 -21.05 4.42 18.87
CA PHE A 353 -21.64 3.20 18.31
C PHE A 353 -22.87 3.56 17.45
N ARG A 354 -22.61 4.05 16.25
CA ARG A 354 -23.63 4.46 15.27
C ARG A 354 -23.31 3.86 13.90
N PRO A 355 -24.32 3.51 13.10
CA PRO A 355 -24.09 3.02 11.74
C PRO A 355 -23.17 3.96 10.94
N GLY A 356 -22.25 3.39 10.19
CA GLY A 356 -21.24 4.10 9.41
C GLY A 356 -20.08 4.70 10.22
N ARG A 357 -20.02 4.48 11.54
CA ARG A 357 -18.86 4.87 12.36
C ARG A 357 -17.88 3.73 12.50
N ILE A 358 -16.61 4.08 12.71
CA ILE A 358 -15.53 3.12 12.94
C ILE A 358 -15.50 2.78 14.41
N VAL A 359 -15.44 1.49 14.68
CA VAL A 359 -15.17 0.95 16.02
C VAL A 359 -13.97 0.02 15.96
N ARG A 360 -13.44 -0.28 17.13
CA ARG A 360 -12.34 -1.24 17.28
C ARG A 360 -12.73 -2.29 18.30
N VAL A 361 -12.53 -3.56 17.94
CA VAL A 361 -12.87 -4.69 18.78
C VAL A 361 -11.60 -5.42 19.21
N LYS A 362 -11.41 -5.55 20.51
CA LYS A 362 -10.32 -6.33 21.09
C LYS A 362 -10.65 -7.81 20.96
N GLY A 363 -9.80 -8.55 20.26
CA GLY A 363 -9.86 -10.03 20.24
C GLY A 363 -9.35 -10.68 21.55
N PRO A 364 -9.17 -12.01 21.55
CA PRO A 364 -8.77 -12.76 22.75
C PRO A 364 -7.31 -12.58 23.15
N TRP A 365 -6.51 -12.01 22.28
CA TRP A 365 -5.06 -11.83 22.51
C TRP A 365 -4.77 -10.92 23.69
N THR A 366 -3.61 -11.14 24.32
CA THR A 366 -3.09 -10.25 25.33
C THR A 366 -2.82 -8.88 24.70
N TYR A 367 -3.18 -7.83 25.42
CA TYR A 367 -2.85 -6.47 25.01
C TYR A 367 -1.34 -6.30 24.90
N VAL A 368 -0.88 -5.78 23.77
CA VAL A 368 0.52 -5.47 23.52
C VAL A 368 0.71 -3.97 23.74
N LEU A 369 1.55 -3.63 24.72
CA LEU A 369 2.00 -2.26 24.89
C LEU A 369 3.09 -1.99 23.86
N LEU A 370 2.87 -1.00 23.01
CA LEU A 370 3.94 -0.53 22.12
C LEU A 370 4.95 0.29 22.92
N PRO A 371 6.25 0.20 22.59
CA PRO A 371 7.24 1.15 23.11
C PRO A 371 6.82 2.59 22.80
N TRP A 372 7.24 3.52 23.66
CA TRP A 372 6.83 4.92 23.53
C TRP A 372 7.15 5.54 22.17
N ASP A 373 8.27 5.18 21.59
CA ASP A 373 8.71 5.60 20.27
C ASP A 373 7.90 5.02 19.10
N GLU A 374 7.14 3.95 19.34
CA GLU A 374 6.20 3.37 18.38
C GLU A 374 4.77 3.94 18.50
N HIS A 375 4.50 4.77 19.53
CA HIS A 375 3.24 5.48 19.66
C HIS A 375 3.26 6.73 18.79
N ILE A 376 2.58 6.66 17.66
CA ILE A 376 2.35 7.84 16.81
C ILE A 376 0.97 8.37 17.14
N ASN A 377 0.91 9.47 17.90
CA ASN A 377 -0.28 10.31 17.99
C ASN A 377 0.00 11.65 17.31
N SER A 378 -1.05 12.41 17.03
CA SER A 378 -0.94 13.69 16.32
C SER A 378 -0.05 14.71 17.04
N GLU A 379 -0.03 14.68 18.36
CA GLU A 379 0.80 15.55 19.20
C GLU A 379 2.27 15.14 19.13
N GLU A 380 2.55 13.85 19.16
CA GLU A 380 3.90 13.28 19.08
C GLU A 380 4.54 13.51 17.70
N ALA A 381 3.76 13.37 16.62
CA ALA A 381 4.23 13.70 15.29
C ALA A 381 4.52 15.19 15.15
N TYR A 382 3.71 16.05 15.75
CA TYR A 382 3.96 17.48 15.79
C TYR A 382 5.24 17.81 16.57
N GLN A 383 5.48 17.18 17.70
CA GLN A 383 6.70 17.35 18.48
C GLN A 383 7.95 16.82 17.74
N ARG A 384 7.83 15.68 17.06
CA ARG A 384 8.92 15.13 16.23
C ARG A 384 9.21 16.04 15.05
N SER A 385 8.20 16.53 14.35
CA SER A 385 8.38 17.47 13.23
C SER A 385 9.05 18.78 13.68
N LYS A 386 8.72 19.29 14.85
CA LYS A 386 9.42 20.45 15.43
C LYS A 386 10.89 20.17 15.74
N LYS A 387 11.23 18.99 16.24
CA LYS A 387 12.62 18.61 16.53
C LYS A 387 13.44 18.39 15.25
N MET A 388 12.82 18.05 14.14
CA MET A 388 13.49 17.91 12.82
C MET A 388 13.67 19.22 12.09
N ILE A 389 12.98 20.29 12.46
CA ILE A 389 13.03 21.61 11.81
C ILE A 389 14.00 22.58 12.52
N LEU A 390 14.43 22.25 13.72
CA LEU A 390 15.42 23.05 14.45
C LEU A 390 16.80 22.40 14.32
N PRO A 391 17.81 23.09 13.77
CA PRO A 391 19.18 22.61 13.69
C PRO A 391 19.82 22.44 15.05
#